data_c96b0b54e4579fba8de446e35b46a6ae
#
_entry.id   c96b0b54e4579fba8de446e35b46a6ae
#
_cell.length_a   1.000
_cell.length_b   1.000
_cell.length_c   1.000
_cell.angle_alpha   90.00
_cell.angle_beta   90.00
_cell.angle_gamma   90.00
#
_symmetry.space_group_name_H-M   'P 1'
#
loop_
_entity.id
_entity.type
_entity.pdbx_description
1 polymer ?
#
loop_
_entity_poly.entity_id
_entity_poly.type
_entity_poly.pdbx_seq_one_letter_code
_entity_poly.pdbx_strand_id
1 'polypeptide(L)'
;MEAITEIQERMARARGAFGEVKAEIARVIVGHEELIEQIFMALVCGGHCLLEGVPGLGKTLLVRTLGEILNLSFSRIQFTPDLMPADITGTNVLTDDPSGKKLFDFQRGPVFAHIVLADEINRATPKTQSALLESMQEQSVTVGGKVHRLQSPFMVLATQNPIEMEGTYPLPEAQIDRFFFKLMVRYPSRGELGRIADLTTASLPPAPDKVLDGDGVLEIREWVRQVPVAEAVKDFAVRLVLATHPQESQGDGALPLARRFVLYGSSPRGLQSLIL
;
A
#
# COMPACT_ATOMS: atom_id res chain seq x y z
N MET A 1 23.09 27.56 1.21
CA MET A 1 23.78 26.64 0.26
C MET A 1 23.99 25.26 0.90
N GLU A 2 24.49 25.16 2.11
CA GLU A 2 24.71 23.86 2.82
C GLU A 2 23.43 23.00 2.90
N ALA A 3 22.29 23.56 3.30
CA ALA A 3 21.03 22.82 3.41
C ALA A 3 20.55 22.23 2.07
N ILE A 4 20.78 22.91 0.94
CA ILE A 4 20.40 22.41 -0.39
C ILE A 4 21.31 21.24 -0.79
N THR A 5 22.59 21.34 -0.52
CA THR A 5 23.56 20.27 -0.79
C THR A 5 23.23 19.02 0.01
N GLU A 6 22.89 19.18 1.29
CA GLU A 6 22.49 18.08 2.15
C GLU A 6 21.21 17.36 1.65
N ILE A 7 20.21 18.12 1.23
CA ILE A 7 18.99 17.53 0.64
C ILE A 7 19.32 16.77 -0.66
N GLN A 8 20.21 17.33 -1.51
CA GLN A 8 20.62 16.66 -2.74
C GLN A 8 21.36 15.34 -2.47
N GLU A 9 22.24 15.31 -1.47
CA GLU A 9 22.94 14.08 -1.05
C GLU A 9 21.95 13.03 -0.52
N ARG A 10 20.99 13.43 0.31
CA ARG A 10 19.92 12.54 0.82
C ARG A 10 19.09 11.96 -0.33
N MET A 11 18.69 12.78 -1.30
CA MET A 11 17.96 12.33 -2.47
C MET A 11 18.78 11.39 -3.35
N ALA A 12 20.07 11.64 -3.50
CA ALA A 12 20.97 10.74 -4.23
C ALA A 12 21.08 9.37 -3.54
N ARG A 13 21.19 9.34 -2.21
CA ARG A 13 21.20 8.10 -1.41
C ARG A 13 19.87 7.35 -1.52
N ALA A 14 18.73 8.05 -1.41
CA ALA A 14 17.40 7.44 -1.57
C ALA A 14 17.22 6.83 -2.97
N ARG A 15 17.67 7.52 -4.03
CA ARG A 15 17.67 7.01 -5.39
C ARG A 15 18.56 5.79 -5.58
N GLY A 16 19.75 5.79 -4.96
CA GLY A 16 20.68 4.66 -4.96
C GLY A 16 20.03 3.43 -4.32
N ALA A 17 19.49 3.58 -3.11
CA ALA A 17 18.80 2.50 -2.39
C ALA A 17 17.60 1.95 -3.19
N PHE A 18 16.82 2.82 -3.83
CA PHE A 18 15.74 2.36 -4.71
C PHE A 18 16.27 1.59 -5.92
N GLY A 19 17.35 2.02 -6.53
CA GLY A 19 18.01 1.31 -7.64
C GLY A 19 18.42 -0.12 -7.25
N GLU A 20 19.00 -0.28 -6.06
CA GLU A 20 19.38 -1.58 -5.51
C GLU A 20 18.15 -2.46 -5.23
N VAL A 21 17.11 -1.91 -4.58
CA VAL A 21 15.83 -2.60 -4.35
C VAL A 21 15.22 -3.07 -5.68
N LYS A 22 15.18 -2.21 -6.70
CA LYS A 22 14.65 -2.54 -8.03
C LYS A 22 15.46 -3.66 -8.69
N ALA A 23 16.79 -3.62 -8.59
CA ALA A 23 17.66 -4.65 -9.14
C ALA A 23 17.44 -6.02 -8.48
N GLU A 24 17.30 -6.05 -7.15
CA GLU A 24 17.03 -7.29 -6.43
C GLU A 24 15.62 -7.85 -6.75
N ILE A 25 14.60 -7.00 -6.84
CA ILE A 25 13.26 -7.46 -7.26
C ILE A 25 13.32 -8.08 -8.66
N ALA A 26 14.06 -7.48 -9.59
CA ALA A 26 14.18 -7.97 -10.98
C ALA A 26 14.85 -9.35 -11.10
N ARG A 27 15.55 -9.83 -10.07
CA ARG A 27 16.10 -11.20 -10.02
C ARG A 27 15.02 -12.27 -9.82
N VAL A 28 13.88 -11.88 -9.20
CA VAL A 28 12.80 -12.80 -8.82
C VAL A 28 11.52 -12.54 -9.62
N ILE A 29 11.25 -11.26 -9.91
CA ILE A 29 10.03 -10.81 -10.56
C ILE A 29 10.36 -10.33 -11.98
N VAL A 30 9.62 -10.82 -12.96
CA VAL A 30 9.72 -10.37 -14.35
C VAL A 30 8.63 -9.36 -14.64
N GLY A 31 9.02 -8.21 -15.19
CA GLY A 31 8.10 -7.13 -15.52
C GLY A 31 7.63 -6.35 -14.30
N HIS A 32 6.50 -5.65 -14.46
CA HIS A 32 5.90 -4.82 -13.39
C HIS A 32 6.81 -3.68 -12.87
N GLU A 33 7.81 -3.22 -13.64
CA GLU A 33 8.77 -2.22 -13.18
C GLU A 33 8.11 -0.93 -12.70
N GLU A 34 7.14 -0.40 -13.45
CA GLU A 34 6.37 0.78 -13.08
C GLU A 34 5.55 0.55 -11.80
N LEU A 35 4.95 -0.63 -11.66
CA LEU A 35 4.18 -1.02 -10.47
C LEU A 35 5.08 -1.08 -9.23
N ILE A 36 6.27 -1.64 -9.34
CA ILE A 36 7.26 -1.73 -8.27
C ILE A 36 7.67 -0.33 -7.81
N GLU A 37 7.94 0.56 -8.76
CA GLU A 37 8.31 1.95 -8.49
C GLU A 37 7.20 2.69 -7.73
N GLN A 38 5.95 2.56 -8.20
CA GLN A 38 4.79 3.17 -7.55
C GLN A 38 4.53 2.61 -6.14
N ILE A 39 4.70 1.30 -5.94
CA ILE A 39 4.58 0.68 -4.61
C ILE A 39 5.66 1.20 -3.67
N PHE A 40 6.92 1.31 -4.14
CA PHE A 40 8.00 1.85 -3.33
C PHE A 40 7.80 3.33 -3.00
N MET A 41 7.35 4.14 -3.97
CA MET A 41 6.97 5.54 -3.70
C MET A 41 5.89 5.63 -2.61
N ALA A 42 4.83 4.83 -2.71
CA ALA A 42 3.77 4.81 -1.68
C ALA A 42 4.34 4.40 -0.31
N LEU A 43 5.24 3.44 -0.24
CA LEU A 43 5.87 2.99 1.01
C LEU A 43 6.66 4.11 1.68
N VAL A 44 7.52 4.81 0.94
CA VAL A 44 8.34 5.90 1.49
C VAL A 44 7.53 7.17 1.78
N CYS A 45 6.39 7.36 1.11
CA CYS A 45 5.43 8.42 1.45
C CYS A 45 4.51 8.05 2.63
N GLY A 46 4.55 6.81 3.12
CA GLY A 46 3.70 6.32 4.21
C GLY A 46 2.27 6.03 3.78
N GLY A 47 2.07 5.76 2.50
CA GLY A 47 0.77 5.44 1.90
C GLY A 47 0.50 3.95 1.79
N HIS A 48 -0.71 3.62 1.33
CA HIS A 48 -1.19 2.28 1.05
C HIS A 48 -1.59 2.18 -0.42
N CYS A 49 -1.59 0.99 -1.02
CA CYS A 49 -1.97 0.82 -2.43
C CYS A 49 -3.15 -0.13 -2.60
N LEU A 50 -4.04 0.21 -3.54
CA LEU A 50 -5.07 -0.68 -4.05
C LEU A 50 -4.62 -1.23 -5.41
N LEU A 51 -4.39 -2.54 -5.49
CA LEU A 51 -3.96 -3.23 -6.71
C LEU A 51 -5.18 -3.81 -7.42
N GLU A 52 -5.47 -3.35 -8.61
CA GLU A 52 -6.56 -3.86 -9.41
C GLU A 52 -6.03 -4.71 -10.57
N GLY A 53 -6.48 -5.93 -10.67
CA GLY A 53 -6.04 -6.84 -11.74
C GLY A 53 -6.50 -8.28 -11.51
N VAL A 54 -6.49 -9.05 -12.59
CA VAL A 54 -6.94 -10.46 -12.56
C VAL A 54 -6.07 -11.30 -11.62
N PRO A 55 -6.58 -12.42 -11.11
CA PRO A 55 -5.81 -13.36 -10.30
C PRO A 55 -4.67 -13.99 -11.11
N GLY A 56 -3.65 -14.51 -10.42
CA GLY A 56 -2.54 -15.24 -11.07
C GLY A 56 -1.41 -14.37 -11.64
N LEU A 57 -1.43 -13.04 -11.46
CA LEU A 57 -0.40 -12.13 -11.98
C LEU A 57 0.80 -11.93 -11.01
N GLY A 58 1.03 -12.85 -10.07
CA GLY A 58 2.20 -12.79 -9.20
C GLY A 58 2.16 -11.73 -8.10
N LYS A 59 1.01 -11.10 -7.81
CA LYS A 59 0.86 -10.04 -6.79
C LYS A 59 1.41 -10.48 -5.43
N THR A 60 1.08 -11.68 -4.98
CA THR A 60 1.57 -12.22 -3.69
C THR A 60 3.08 -12.40 -3.67
N LEU A 61 3.64 -12.92 -4.76
CA LEU A 61 5.09 -13.09 -4.89
C LEU A 61 5.79 -11.73 -4.84
N LEU A 62 5.30 -10.75 -5.60
CA LEU A 62 5.85 -9.39 -5.61
C LEU A 62 5.89 -8.77 -4.20
N VAL A 63 4.78 -8.81 -3.48
CA VAL A 63 4.69 -8.18 -2.15
C VAL A 63 5.55 -8.90 -1.11
N ARG A 64 5.62 -10.24 -1.18
CA ARG A 64 6.49 -11.04 -0.33
C ARG A 64 7.96 -10.73 -0.61
N THR A 65 8.39 -10.73 -1.87
CA THR A 65 9.75 -10.40 -2.29
C THR A 65 10.16 -9.01 -1.83
N LEU A 66 9.27 -8.02 -1.94
CA LEU A 66 9.51 -6.68 -1.43
C LEU A 66 9.75 -6.69 0.09
N GLY A 67 8.95 -7.44 0.86
CA GLY A 67 9.16 -7.60 2.31
C GLY A 67 10.50 -8.22 2.66
N GLU A 68 10.93 -9.25 1.91
CA GLU A 68 12.20 -9.92 2.10
C GLU A 68 13.39 -9.00 1.83
N ILE A 69 13.38 -8.24 0.72
CA ILE A 69 14.44 -7.28 0.33
C ILE A 69 14.56 -6.12 1.32
N LEU A 70 13.42 -5.66 1.86
CA LEU A 70 13.36 -4.57 2.84
C LEU A 70 13.48 -5.06 4.30
N ASN A 71 13.74 -6.35 4.51
CA ASN A 71 13.79 -6.96 5.84
C ASN A 71 12.57 -6.59 6.72
N LEU A 72 11.38 -6.53 6.11
CA LEU A 72 10.12 -6.21 6.74
C LEU A 72 9.26 -7.46 6.91
N SER A 73 8.59 -7.60 8.05
CA SER A 73 7.64 -8.70 8.25
C SER A 73 6.46 -8.57 7.28
N PHE A 74 6.10 -9.70 6.68
CA PHE A 74 5.01 -9.83 5.71
C PHE A 74 3.90 -10.71 6.25
N SER A 75 2.64 -10.33 6.01
CA SER A 75 1.48 -11.18 6.20
C SER A 75 0.53 -11.11 5.01
N ARG A 76 -0.20 -12.19 4.76
CA ARG A 76 -1.27 -12.24 3.77
C ARG A 76 -2.59 -12.55 4.46
N ILE A 77 -3.60 -11.76 4.15
CA ILE A 77 -4.97 -11.94 4.59
C ILE A 77 -5.81 -12.21 3.36
N GLN A 78 -6.33 -13.43 3.20
CA GLN A 78 -7.28 -13.75 2.15
C GLN A 78 -8.67 -13.34 2.61
N PHE A 79 -9.28 -12.39 1.93
CA PHE A 79 -10.63 -11.93 2.26
C PHE A 79 -11.66 -12.91 1.70
N THR A 80 -12.57 -13.35 2.58
CA THR A 80 -13.68 -14.26 2.28
C THR A 80 -14.96 -13.73 2.93
N PRO A 81 -16.16 -14.14 2.48
CA PRO A 81 -17.42 -13.65 3.05
C PRO A 81 -17.60 -13.92 4.54
N ASP A 82 -16.97 -14.96 5.05
CA ASP A 82 -17.01 -15.41 6.45
C ASP A 82 -15.91 -14.83 7.33
N LEU A 83 -14.91 -14.11 6.73
CA LEU A 83 -13.83 -13.49 7.49
C LEU A 83 -14.37 -12.44 8.46
N MET A 84 -13.98 -12.53 9.72
CA MET A 84 -14.40 -11.62 10.78
C MET A 84 -13.34 -10.55 11.06
N PRO A 85 -13.71 -9.37 11.57
CA PRO A 85 -12.76 -8.34 11.99
C PRO A 85 -11.67 -8.85 12.95
N ALA A 86 -12.03 -9.74 13.88
CA ALA A 86 -11.10 -10.33 14.83
C ALA A 86 -10.03 -11.21 14.19
N ASP A 87 -10.31 -11.81 13.03
CA ASP A 87 -9.32 -12.59 12.27
C ASP A 87 -8.23 -11.71 11.69
N ILE A 88 -8.51 -10.43 11.46
CA ILE A 88 -7.57 -9.41 10.98
C ILE A 88 -6.81 -8.77 12.14
N THR A 89 -7.56 -8.30 13.14
CA THR A 89 -7.02 -7.46 14.23
C THR A 89 -6.47 -8.26 15.39
N GLY A 90 -6.88 -9.52 15.52
CA GLY A 90 -6.60 -10.33 16.71
C GLY A 90 -7.71 -10.21 17.75
N THR A 91 -7.58 -11.03 18.78
CA THR A 91 -8.59 -11.17 19.84
C THR A 91 -7.97 -11.43 21.20
N ASN A 92 -8.71 -11.14 22.26
CA ASN A 92 -8.33 -11.54 23.62
C ASN A 92 -8.71 -13.00 23.85
N VAL A 93 -7.73 -13.81 24.25
CA VAL A 93 -7.91 -15.21 24.60
C VAL A 93 -7.77 -15.37 26.10
N LEU A 94 -8.60 -16.18 26.70
CA LEU A 94 -8.50 -16.52 28.12
C LEU A 94 -7.41 -17.58 28.30
N THR A 95 -6.33 -17.21 28.97
CA THR A 95 -5.20 -18.10 29.29
C THR A 95 -5.09 -18.28 30.80
N ASP A 96 -4.57 -19.44 31.22
CA ASP A 96 -4.24 -19.68 32.62
C ASP A 96 -2.77 -19.30 32.85
N ASP A 97 -2.52 -18.47 33.87
CA ASP A 97 -1.16 -18.19 34.29
C ASP A 97 -0.57 -19.40 35.09
N PRO A 98 0.73 -19.43 35.34
CA PRO A 98 1.35 -20.52 36.14
C PRO A 98 0.76 -20.75 37.54
N SER A 99 0.01 -19.75 38.06
CA SER A 99 -0.69 -19.84 39.36
C SER A 99 -2.13 -20.35 39.24
N GLY A 100 -2.62 -20.65 38.01
CA GLY A 100 -3.98 -21.07 37.74
C GLY A 100 -5.00 -19.93 37.70
N LYS A 101 -4.55 -18.68 37.68
CA LYS A 101 -5.41 -17.51 37.53
C LYS A 101 -5.69 -17.28 36.07
N LYS A 102 -6.97 -17.04 35.70
CA LYS A 102 -7.38 -16.73 34.34
C LYS A 102 -7.03 -15.27 34.01
N LEU A 103 -6.29 -15.09 32.91
CA LEU A 103 -5.91 -13.80 32.37
C LEU A 103 -6.36 -13.70 30.92
N PHE A 104 -6.71 -12.48 30.50
CA PHE A 104 -6.91 -12.20 29.09
C PHE A 104 -5.57 -11.83 28.45
N ASP A 105 -5.14 -12.65 27.52
CA ASP A 105 -3.96 -12.39 26.69
C ASP A 105 -4.39 -11.99 25.28
N PHE A 106 -3.74 -10.94 24.74
CA PHE A 106 -4.04 -10.46 23.41
C PHE A 106 -3.23 -11.22 22.36
N GLN A 107 -3.91 -12.07 21.60
CA GLN A 107 -3.36 -12.68 20.41
C GLN A 107 -3.44 -11.71 19.23
N ARG A 108 -2.26 -11.28 18.75
CA ARG A 108 -2.15 -10.37 17.59
C ARG A 108 -2.63 -11.05 16.32
N GLY A 109 -3.46 -10.34 15.55
CA GLY A 109 -3.86 -10.76 14.21
C GLY A 109 -2.80 -10.45 13.15
N PRO A 110 -3.02 -10.90 11.90
CA PRO A 110 -2.07 -10.73 10.80
C PRO A 110 -1.83 -9.27 10.41
N VAL A 111 -2.67 -8.31 10.82
CA VAL A 111 -2.45 -6.88 10.58
C VAL A 111 -1.20 -6.34 11.28
N PHE A 112 -0.64 -7.05 12.26
CA PHE A 112 0.57 -6.66 12.99
C PHE A 112 1.88 -6.98 12.26
N ALA A 113 1.86 -7.05 10.94
CA ALA A 113 3.05 -7.08 10.09
C ALA A 113 3.34 -5.69 9.52
N HIS A 114 4.58 -5.46 9.06
CA HIS A 114 4.97 -4.21 8.39
C HIS A 114 4.30 -4.07 7.02
N ILE A 115 4.26 -5.17 6.25
CA ILE A 115 3.61 -5.23 4.94
C ILE A 115 2.49 -6.26 5.01
N VAL A 116 1.27 -5.80 4.75
CA VAL A 116 0.07 -6.64 4.73
C VAL A 116 -0.51 -6.69 3.32
N LEU A 117 -0.59 -7.87 2.75
CA LEU A 117 -1.36 -8.12 1.53
C LEU A 117 -2.79 -8.51 1.90
N ALA A 118 -3.72 -7.59 1.69
CA ALA A 118 -5.17 -7.83 1.83
C ALA A 118 -5.72 -8.31 0.47
N ASP A 119 -5.73 -9.63 0.28
CA ASP A 119 -6.07 -10.24 -1.01
C ASP A 119 -7.58 -10.38 -1.18
N GLU A 120 -8.11 -9.87 -2.31
CA GLU A 120 -9.53 -9.85 -2.66
C GLU A 120 -10.41 -9.13 -1.62
N ILE A 121 -10.03 -7.92 -1.21
CA ILE A 121 -10.69 -7.14 -0.15
C ILE A 121 -12.19 -6.98 -0.36
N ASN A 122 -12.65 -6.94 -1.61
CA ASN A 122 -14.06 -6.82 -1.99
C ASN A 122 -14.89 -8.09 -1.73
N ARG A 123 -14.30 -9.23 -1.35
CA ARG A 123 -15.05 -10.46 -1.02
C ARG A 123 -15.56 -10.51 0.42
N ALA A 124 -14.96 -9.76 1.34
CA ALA A 124 -15.45 -9.72 2.71
C ALA A 124 -16.50 -8.64 2.93
N THR A 125 -17.27 -8.80 4.01
CA THR A 125 -18.32 -7.86 4.38
C THR A 125 -17.79 -6.46 4.67
N PRO A 126 -18.59 -5.39 4.52
CA PRO A 126 -18.17 -4.01 4.81
C PRO A 126 -17.63 -3.83 6.24
N LYS A 127 -18.14 -4.60 7.21
CA LYS A 127 -17.66 -4.56 8.59
C LYS A 127 -16.20 -5.02 8.69
N THR A 128 -15.84 -6.09 7.98
CA THR A 128 -14.49 -6.64 7.95
C THR A 128 -13.53 -5.74 7.17
N GLN A 129 -13.98 -5.19 6.03
CA GLN A 129 -13.22 -4.18 5.28
C GLN A 129 -12.90 -2.97 6.16
N SER A 130 -13.91 -2.46 6.91
CA SER A 130 -13.75 -1.29 7.77
C SER A 130 -12.70 -1.51 8.86
N ALA A 131 -12.56 -2.71 9.42
CA ALA A 131 -11.56 -3.00 10.43
C ALA A 131 -10.12 -2.85 9.89
N LEU A 132 -9.85 -3.31 8.66
CA LEU A 132 -8.55 -3.09 8.01
C LEU A 132 -8.34 -1.61 7.68
N LEU A 133 -9.34 -0.93 7.11
CA LEU A 133 -9.25 0.47 6.71
C LEU A 133 -9.07 1.42 7.91
N GLU A 134 -9.65 1.07 9.07
CA GLU A 134 -9.41 1.78 10.33
C GLU A 134 -7.97 1.59 10.78
N SER A 135 -7.46 0.35 10.75
CA SER A 135 -6.05 0.05 11.10
C SER A 135 -5.06 0.80 10.21
N MET A 136 -5.38 0.98 8.92
CA MET A 136 -4.58 1.77 7.98
C MET A 136 -4.52 3.25 8.38
N GLN A 137 -5.65 3.82 8.76
CA GLN A 137 -5.75 5.24 9.08
C GLN A 137 -5.14 5.57 10.45
N GLU A 138 -5.48 4.78 11.46
CA GLU A 138 -5.09 5.02 12.86
C GLU A 138 -3.70 4.46 13.20
N GLN A 139 -3.13 3.61 12.33
CA GLN A 139 -1.90 2.84 12.58
C GLN A 139 -1.94 2.12 13.94
N SER A 140 -3.12 1.70 14.33
CA SER A 140 -3.40 1.01 15.59
C SER A 140 -4.68 0.21 15.50
N VAL A 141 -4.85 -0.71 16.44
CA VAL A 141 -6.02 -1.55 16.61
C VAL A 141 -6.54 -1.44 18.03
N THR A 142 -7.84 -1.30 18.22
CA THR A 142 -8.47 -1.28 19.55
C THR A 142 -9.18 -2.60 19.82
N VAL A 143 -8.68 -3.36 20.81
CA VAL A 143 -9.28 -4.64 21.23
C VAL A 143 -9.49 -4.64 22.73
N GLY A 144 -10.71 -4.95 23.18
CA GLY A 144 -11.06 -4.98 24.60
C GLY A 144 -10.82 -3.65 25.33
N GLY A 145 -10.99 -2.52 24.63
CA GLY A 145 -10.77 -1.17 25.18
C GLY A 145 -9.28 -0.76 25.26
N LYS A 146 -8.35 -1.59 24.81
CA LYS A 146 -6.92 -1.27 24.75
C LYS A 146 -6.48 -0.97 23.33
N VAL A 147 -5.67 0.07 23.16
CA VAL A 147 -5.08 0.47 21.89
C VAL A 147 -3.73 -0.25 21.72
N HIS A 148 -3.58 -0.97 20.63
CA HIS A 148 -2.36 -1.66 20.24
C HIS A 148 -1.80 -1.00 18.97
N ARG A 149 -0.64 -0.37 19.07
CA ARG A 149 0.02 0.29 17.92
C ARG A 149 0.59 -0.74 16.95
N LEU A 150 0.47 -0.48 15.67
CA LEU A 150 1.11 -1.24 14.61
C LEU A 150 2.59 -0.84 14.49
N GLN A 151 3.40 -1.72 13.92
CA GLN A 151 4.82 -1.46 13.69
C GLN A 151 5.00 -0.47 12.53
N SER A 152 6.01 0.36 12.61
CA SER A 152 6.40 1.24 11.49
C SER A 152 7.70 0.75 10.85
N PRO A 153 7.83 0.86 9.52
CA PRO A 153 6.84 1.32 8.55
C PRO A 153 5.67 0.32 8.42
N PHE A 154 4.45 0.82 8.24
CA PHE A 154 3.26 0.00 8.02
C PHE A 154 2.67 0.30 6.65
N MET A 155 2.45 -0.73 5.85
CA MET A 155 1.85 -0.62 4.52
C MET A 155 0.87 -1.75 4.25
N VAL A 156 -0.30 -1.39 3.73
CA VAL A 156 -1.28 -2.34 3.20
C VAL A 156 -1.29 -2.25 1.68
N LEU A 157 -1.17 -3.40 1.03
CA LEU A 157 -1.47 -3.57 -0.39
C LEU A 157 -2.76 -4.39 -0.47
N ALA A 158 -3.87 -3.75 -0.77
CA ALA A 158 -5.14 -4.43 -0.98
C ALA A 158 -5.27 -4.83 -2.44
N THR A 159 -5.82 -6.01 -2.73
CA THR A 159 -6.12 -6.41 -4.11
C THR A 159 -7.63 -6.45 -4.34
N GLN A 160 -8.02 -6.12 -5.55
CA GLN A 160 -9.39 -6.22 -6.00
C GLN A 160 -9.43 -6.84 -7.40
N ASN A 161 -10.34 -7.80 -7.61
CA ASN A 161 -10.57 -8.37 -8.93
C ASN A 161 -11.76 -7.65 -9.57
N PRO A 162 -11.57 -6.90 -10.66
CA PRO A 162 -12.65 -6.14 -11.29
C PRO A 162 -13.66 -7.03 -12.05
N ILE A 163 -13.31 -8.29 -12.32
CA ILE A 163 -14.14 -9.20 -13.13
C ILE A 163 -15.15 -9.93 -12.26
N GLU A 164 -14.79 -10.28 -11.03
CA GLU A 164 -15.68 -10.98 -10.09
C GLU A 164 -16.58 -9.98 -9.38
N MET A 165 -17.80 -9.81 -9.88
CA MET A 165 -18.78 -8.91 -9.28
C MET A 165 -19.83 -9.66 -8.45
N GLU A 166 -20.07 -10.94 -8.73
CA GLU A 166 -21.06 -11.74 -8.00
C GLU A 166 -20.56 -12.14 -6.62
N GLY A 167 -21.36 -11.88 -5.58
CA GLY A 167 -20.98 -12.16 -4.18
C GLY A 167 -19.91 -11.24 -3.61
N THR A 168 -19.65 -10.06 -4.20
CA THR A 168 -18.67 -9.08 -3.73
C THR A 168 -19.33 -7.83 -3.14
N TYR A 169 -18.57 -7.16 -2.26
CA TYR A 169 -18.93 -5.87 -1.65
C TYR A 169 -17.91 -4.82 -2.14
N PRO A 170 -18.24 -4.03 -3.16
CA PRO A 170 -17.33 -3.02 -3.67
C PRO A 170 -17.00 -2.00 -2.59
N LEU A 171 -15.75 -1.52 -2.59
CA LEU A 171 -15.33 -0.45 -1.70
C LEU A 171 -16.03 0.86 -2.10
N PRO A 172 -16.71 1.55 -1.18
CA PRO A 172 -17.21 2.90 -1.42
C PRO A 172 -16.05 3.87 -1.76
N GLU A 173 -16.33 4.91 -2.54
CA GLU A 173 -15.31 5.91 -2.94
C GLU A 173 -14.57 6.52 -1.74
N ALA A 174 -15.28 6.84 -0.66
CA ALA A 174 -14.69 7.35 0.58
C ALA A 174 -13.71 6.37 1.26
N GLN A 175 -13.80 5.08 0.95
CA GLN A 175 -12.85 4.07 1.43
C GLN A 175 -11.68 3.91 0.47
N ILE A 176 -11.91 4.03 -0.84
CA ILE A 176 -10.85 4.05 -1.86
C ILE A 176 -9.93 5.25 -1.65
N ASP A 177 -10.44 6.39 -1.23
CA ASP A 177 -9.70 7.61 -0.90
C ASP A 177 -8.65 7.44 0.23
N ARG A 178 -8.65 6.32 0.95
CA ARG A 178 -7.62 6.00 1.95
C ARG A 178 -6.35 5.39 1.34
N PHE A 179 -6.41 4.97 0.08
CA PHE A 179 -5.25 4.48 -0.64
C PHE A 179 -4.52 5.64 -1.32
N PHE A 180 -3.20 5.61 -1.21
CA PHE A 180 -2.33 6.60 -1.85
C PHE A 180 -2.35 6.45 -3.37
N PHE A 181 -2.30 5.20 -3.84
CA PHE A 181 -2.44 4.84 -5.24
C PHE A 181 -3.46 3.74 -5.46
N LYS A 182 -4.20 3.85 -6.58
CA LYS A 182 -4.92 2.75 -7.23
C LYS A 182 -4.12 2.34 -8.46
N LEU A 183 -3.54 1.14 -8.43
CA LEU A 183 -2.58 0.67 -9.42
C LEU A 183 -3.19 -0.48 -10.23
N MET A 184 -3.09 -0.37 -11.55
CA MET A 184 -3.56 -1.40 -12.47
C MET A 184 -2.47 -2.42 -12.75
N VAL A 185 -2.69 -3.66 -12.35
CA VAL A 185 -1.76 -4.77 -12.62
C VAL A 185 -2.06 -5.33 -14.02
N ARG A 186 -1.17 -5.04 -14.97
CA ARG A 186 -1.33 -5.45 -16.36
C ARG A 186 -0.92 -6.90 -16.56
N TYR A 187 -1.50 -7.54 -17.57
CA TYR A 187 -1.08 -8.86 -17.99
C TYR A 187 0.32 -8.79 -18.61
N PRO A 188 1.21 -9.77 -18.32
CA PRO A 188 2.56 -9.77 -18.85
C PRO A 188 2.56 -9.86 -20.40
N SER A 189 3.49 -9.17 -21.02
CA SER A 189 3.76 -9.28 -22.46
C SER A 189 4.27 -10.68 -22.84
N ARG A 190 4.26 -11.00 -24.14
CA ARG A 190 4.80 -12.27 -24.64
C ARG A 190 6.25 -12.51 -24.21
N GLY A 191 7.08 -11.48 -24.23
CA GLY A 191 8.49 -11.59 -23.83
C GLY A 191 8.65 -11.83 -22.32
N GLU A 192 7.82 -11.17 -21.51
CA GLU A 192 7.80 -11.39 -20.07
C GLU A 192 7.29 -12.78 -19.71
N LEU A 193 6.25 -13.27 -20.38
CA LEU A 193 5.78 -14.66 -20.20
C LEU A 193 6.86 -15.69 -20.49
N GLY A 194 7.65 -15.49 -21.55
CA GLY A 194 8.80 -16.37 -21.85
C GLY A 194 9.80 -16.37 -20.70
N ARG A 195 10.22 -15.19 -20.23
CA ARG A 195 11.14 -15.07 -19.09
C ARG A 195 10.58 -15.65 -17.79
N ILE A 196 9.28 -15.47 -17.53
CA ILE A 196 8.60 -16.09 -16.38
C ILE A 196 8.68 -17.62 -16.47
N ALA A 197 8.39 -18.19 -17.64
CA ALA A 197 8.49 -19.63 -17.84
C ALA A 197 9.91 -20.14 -17.59
N ASP A 198 10.93 -19.48 -18.15
CA ASP A 198 12.33 -19.84 -17.94
C ASP A 198 12.73 -19.81 -16.45
N LEU A 199 12.34 -18.73 -15.73
CA LEU A 199 12.65 -18.58 -14.31
C LEU A 199 11.93 -19.59 -13.42
N THR A 200 10.72 -20.00 -13.76
CA THR A 200 9.90 -20.86 -12.90
C THR A 200 10.04 -22.35 -13.19
N THR A 201 10.56 -22.72 -14.39
CA THR A 201 10.66 -24.12 -14.81
C THR A 201 12.10 -24.66 -14.85
N ALA A 202 13.12 -23.80 -14.91
CA ALA A 202 14.52 -24.24 -15.04
C ALA A 202 15.20 -24.53 -13.70
N SER A 203 15.05 -23.64 -12.71
CA SER A 203 15.59 -23.79 -11.34
C SER A 203 14.81 -22.93 -10.37
N LEU A 204 14.93 -23.23 -9.05
CA LEU A 204 14.39 -22.34 -8.04
C LEU A 204 15.05 -20.96 -8.16
N PRO A 205 14.28 -19.87 -8.20
CA PRO A 205 14.85 -18.54 -8.24
C PRO A 205 15.71 -18.33 -6.98
N PRO A 206 16.82 -17.60 -7.08
CA PRO A 206 17.65 -17.28 -5.92
C PRO A 206 16.83 -16.49 -4.91
N ALA A 207 17.08 -16.73 -3.61
CA ALA A 207 16.53 -15.88 -2.56
C ALA A 207 17.06 -14.43 -2.77
N PRO A 208 16.23 -13.41 -2.67
CA PRO A 208 16.68 -12.04 -2.82
C PRO A 208 17.56 -11.64 -1.63
N ASP A 209 18.55 -10.79 -1.90
CA ASP A 209 19.38 -10.22 -0.86
C ASP A 209 18.64 -9.06 -0.15
N LYS A 210 18.96 -8.86 1.13
CA LYS A 210 18.43 -7.72 1.90
C LYS A 210 19.20 -6.46 1.53
N VAL A 211 18.50 -5.43 1.09
CA VAL A 211 19.10 -4.16 0.62
C VAL A 211 18.82 -3.03 1.60
N LEU A 212 17.63 -3.00 2.18
CA LEU A 212 17.19 -1.93 3.08
C LEU A 212 16.44 -2.58 4.24
N ASP A 213 16.33 -1.89 5.36
CA ASP A 213 15.51 -2.28 6.50
C ASP A 213 14.44 -1.25 6.83
N GLY A 214 13.66 -1.51 7.88
CA GLY A 214 12.59 -0.63 8.30
C GLY A 214 13.07 0.76 8.69
N ASP A 215 14.22 0.85 9.34
CA ASP A 215 14.80 2.14 9.76
C ASP A 215 15.25 2.96 8.54
N GLY A 216 15.87 2.32 7.55
CA GLY A 216 16.23 2.96 6.29
C GLY A 216 15.01 3.45 5.49
N VAL A 217 13.90 2.69 5.49
CA VAL A 217 12.64 3.15 4.88
C VAL A 217 12.09 4.38 5.61
N LEU A 218 12.14 4.40 6.94
CA LEU A 218 11.68 5.55 7.74
C LEU A 218 12.58 6.77 7.54
N GLU A 219 13.89 6.59 7.43
CA GLU A 219 14.84 7.67 7.13
C GLU A 219 14.54 8.31 5.76
N ILE A 220 14.32 7.51 4.72
CA ILE A 220 13.91 8.01 3.39
C ILE A 220 12.58 8.77 3.48
N ARG A 221 11.61 8.28 4.25
CA ARG A 221 10.31 8.95 4.47
C ARG A 221 10.47 10.34 5.08
N GLU A 222 11.39 10.51 6.02
CA GLU A 222 11.70 11.81 6.59
C GLU A 222 12.33 12.75 5.55
N TRP A 223 13.23 12.25 4.70
CA TRP A 223 13.87 13.04 3.66
C TRP A 223 12.86 13.51 2.60
N VAL A 224 11.93 12.64 2.16
CA VAL A 224 10.87 13.00 1.21
C VAL A 224 10.09 14.22 1.71
N ARG A 225 9.76 14.29 2.99
CA ARG A 225 9.01 15.39 3.59
C ARG A 225 9.82 16.70 3.71
N GLN A 226 11.12 16.65 3.55
CA GLN A 226 12.02 17.82 3.60
C GLN A 226 12.27 18.43 2.22
N VAL A 227 11.84 17.78 1.14
CA VAL A 227 11.97 18.32 -0.22
C VAL A 227 11.07 19.54 -0.37
N PRO A 228 11.62 20.73 -0.64
CA PRO A 228 10.80 21.93 -0.78
C PRO A 228 10.00 21.88 -2.09
N VAL A 229 8.71 22.12 -2.01
CA VAL A 229 7.83 22.24 -3.18
C VAL A 229 7.64 23.71 -3.51
N ALA A 230 7.96 24.10 -4.75
CA ALA A 230 7.79 25.46 -5.21
C ALA A 230 6.29 25.85 -5.22
N GLU A 231 5.97 27.09 -4.84
CA GLU A 231 4.59 27.57 -4.73
C GLU A 231 3.81 27.41 -6.06
N ALA A 232 4.47 27.62 -7.20
CA ALA A 232 3.85 27.41 -8.52
C ALA A 232 3.45 25.94 -8.78
N VAL A 233 4.23 24.97 -8.27
CA VAL A 233 3.93 23.54 -8.39
C VAL A 233 2.77 23.18 -7.48
N LYS A 234 2.76 23.70 -6.27
CA LYS A 234 1.67 23.52 -5.32
C LYS A 234 0.35 24.11 -5.84
N ASP A 235 0.38 25.35 -6.39
CA ASP A 235 -0.78 25.98 -7.02
C ASP A 235 -1.30 25.14 -8.21
N PHE A 236 -0.39 24.61 -9.03
CA PHE A 236 -0.77 23.71 -10.13
C PHE A 236 -1.48 22.45 -9.61
N ALA A 237 -0.96 21.79 -8.57
CA ALA A 237 -1.60 20.63 -7.97
C ALA A 237 -2.98 20.95 -7.38
N VAL A 238 -3.13 22.10 -6.71
CA VAL A 238 -4.42 22.58 -6.20
C VAL A 238 -5.43 22.77 -7.35
N ARG A 239 -5.03 23.46 -8.42
CA ARG A 239 -5.90 23.66 -9.60
C ARG A 239 -6.28 22.33 -10.26
N LEU A 240 -5.36 21.37 -10.32
CA LEU A 240 -5.64 20.06 -10.88
C LEU A 240 -6.72 19.32 -10.05
N VAL A 241 -6.60 19.34 -8.73
CA VAL A 241 -7.61 18.76 -7.82
C VAL A 241 -8.96 19.47 -7.97
N LEU A 242 -8.98 20.81 -7.95
CA LEU A 242 -10.22 21.57 -8.12
C LEU A 242 -10.89 21.32 -9.49
N ALA A 243 -10.12 21.12 -10.56
CA ALA A 243 -10.64 20.79 -11.88
C ALA A 243 -11.37 19.44 -11.94
N THR A 244 -11.15 18.55 -10.99
CA THR A 244 -11.89 17.28 -10.86
C THR A 244 -13.29 17.44 -10.24
N HIS A 245 -13.58 18.58 -9.59
CA HIS A 245 -14.86 18.83 -8.93
C HIS A 245 -15.92 19.31 -9.90
N PRO A 246 -17.07 18.60 -10.06
CA PRO A 246 -18.10 18.96 -11.02
C PRO A 246 -18.90 20.22 -10.66
N GLN A 247 -18.93 20.62 -9.37
CA GLN A 247 -19.81 21.66 -8.84
C GLN A 247 -19.11 22.97 -8.48
N GLU A 248 -17.81 22.97 -8.21
CA GLU A 248 -17.09 24.13 -7.63
C GLU A 248 -16.51 25.10 -8.65
N SER A 249 -16.86 25.00 -9.92
CA SER A 249 -16.37 25.91 -10.94
C SER A 249 -17.16 27.22 -11.01
N GLN A 250 -17.09 28.01 -9.96
CA GLN A 250 -17.30 29.44 -10.07
C GLN A 250 -16.00 30.11 -10.60
N GLY A 251 -15.79 30.06 -11.88
CA GLY A 251 -14.64 30.62 -12.60
C GLY A 251 -13.86 29.51 -13.31
N ASP A 252 -13.48 29.71 -14.50
CA ASP A 252 -12.53 29.07 -15.46
C ASP A 252 -12.07 27.59 -15.32
N GLY A 253 -12.57 26.77 -14.38
CA GLY A 253 -11.83 25.57 -13.99
C GLY A 253 -12.48 24.22 -14.22
N ALA A 254 -13.80 24.03 -14.22
CA ALA A 254 -14.33 22.68 -14.35
C ALA A 254 -14.29 22.22 -15.79
N LEU A 255 -13.52 21.16 -16.02
CA LEU A 255 -13.45 20.49 -17.31
C LEU A 255 -14.84 19.94 -17.68
N PRO A 256 -15.30 20.07 -18.94
CA PRO A 256 -16.56 19.48 -19.40
C PRO A 256 -16.68 17.97 -19.10
N LEU A 257 -15.55 17.26 -19.12
CA LEU A 257 -15.46 15.84 -18.77
C LEU A 257 -15.75 15.59 -17.28
N ALA A 258 -15.25 16.42 -16.37
CA ALA A 258 -15.53 16.28 -14.94
C ALA A 258 -17.03 16.46 -14.66
N ARG A 259 -17.67 17.47 -15.26
CA ARG A 259 -19.13 17.67 -15.12
C ARG A 259 -19.96 16.52 -15.64
N ARG A 260 -19.47 15.80 -16.64
CA ARG A 260 -20.20 14.72 -17.31
C ARG A 260 -20.01 13.36 -16.64
N PHE A 261 -18.81 13.08 -16.10
CA PHE A 261 -18.42 11.73 -15.70
C PHE A 261 -17.97 11.60 -14.24
N VAL A 262 -17.74 12.71 -13.54
CA VAL A 262 -17.29 12.68 -12.14
C VAL A 262 -18.45 13.03 -11.22
N LEU A 263 -18.74 12.18 -10.27
CA LEU A 263 -19.78 12.43 -9.26
C LEU A 263 -19.22 13.30 -8.12
N TYR A 264 -18.02 12.98 -7.65
CA TYR A 264 -17.27 13.70 -6.63
C TYR A 264 -15.85 13.92 -7.13
N GLY A 265 -15.27 15.10 -6.85
CA GLY A 265 -13.88 15.37 -7.17
C GLY A 265 -12.89 14.70 -6.23
N SER A 266 -11.61 14.81 -6.51
CA SER A 266 -10.53 14.33 -5.66
C SER A 266 -10.53 15.01 -4.30
N SER A 267 -10.30 14.28 -3.23
CA SER A 267 -10.27 14.81 -1.87
C SER A 267 -8.97 15.57 -1.56
N PRO A 268 -8.88 16.27 -0.41
CA PRO A 268 -7.61 16.83 0.06
C PRO A 268 -6.48 15.81 0.22
N ARG A 269 -6.81 14.51 0.44
CA ARG A 269 -5.81 13.42 0.44
C ARG A 269 -5.19 13.22 -0.94
N GLY A 270 -5.99 13.33 -2.00
CA GLY A 270 -5.46 13.30 -3.37
C GLY A 270 -4.46 14.43 -3.63
N LEU A 271 -4.72 15.65 -3.12
CA LEU A 271 -3.75 16.73 -3.16
C LEU A 271 -2.46 16.39 -2.39
N GLN A 272 -2.59 15.82 -1.18
CA GLN A 272 -1.42 15.38 -0.40
C GLN A 272 -0.59 14.35 -1.15
N SER A 273 -1.25 13.38 -1.82
CA SER A 273 -0.57 12.37 -2.64
C SER A 273 0.13 12.93 -3.88
N LEU A 274 -0.31 14.09 -4.40
CA LEU A 274 0.34 14.77 -5.52
C LEU A 274 1.55 15.61 -5.08
N ILE A 275 1.58 16.04 -3.82
CA ILE A 275 2.64 16.89 -3.28
C ILE A 275 3.79 16.07 -2.68
N LEU A 276 3.49 14.89 -2.12
CA LEU A 276 4.48 13.96 -1.56
C LEU A 276 5.17 13.16 -2.66
#